data_8fe37789bb986b82017c4c5e4ada2357
#
_entry.id   8fe37789bb986b82017c4c5e4ada2357
#
_cell.length_a   1.000
_cell.length_b   1.000
_cell.length_c   1.000
_cell.angle_alpha   90.00
_cell.angle_beta   90.00
_cell.angle_gamma   90.00
#
_symmetry.space_group_name_H-M   'P 1'
#
loop_
_entity.id
_entity.type
_entity.pdbx_description
1 polymer ?
#
loop_
_entity_poly.entity_id
_entity_poly.type
_entity_poly.pdbx_seq_one_letter_code
_entity_poly.pdbx_strand_id
1 'polypeptide(L)'
;MNSILIIAGPSAVGKTTVMRRVLEREPRFEFIRSKTTRLPRGDGQDNEYIYTTREDFLNGIKTGEVLEYTEYANNYYGTPRSEIERIISSGKIPLLILDMNGVRTLKSQKHNFNVVSIYLWDNIKVLNGRLGERYSGSFDAQEKLVSRIAQNRADFKKLPKMAEYFDAFIHNSDLDSTASEIVSEFLRISAGGERDVDYINYVADLIYHFA
;
A
#
# COMPACT_ATOMS: atom_id res chain seq x y z
N MET A 1 -20.94 -8.00 -2.31
CA MET A 1 -19.81 -8.62 -1.59
C MET A 1 -18.98 -7.48 -1.04
N ASN A 2 -18.51 -7.56 0.20
CA ASN A 2 -17.67 -6.52 0.78
C ASN A 2 -16.32 -6.51 0.06
N SER A 3 -15.77 -5.32 -0.20
CA SER A 3 -14.46 -5.15 -0.85
C SER A 3 -13.55 -4.26 0.00
N ILE A 4 -12.25 -4.49 -0.08
CA ILE A 4 -11.22 -3.63 0.50
C ILE A 4 -10.36 -3.05 -0.61
N LEU A 5 -9.80 -1.85 -0.42
CA LEU A 5 -8.87 -1.20 -1.35
C LEU A 5 -7.46 -1.24 -0.80
N ILE A 6 -6.51 -1.72 -1.61
CA ILE A 6 -5.09 -1.65 -1.31
C ILE A 6 -4.42 -0.73 -2.34
N ILE A 7 -3.67 0.24 -1.85
CA ILE A 7 -2.78 1.09 -2.65
C ILE A 7 -1.34 0.64 -2.41
N ALA A 8 -0.65 0.25 -3.47
CA ALA A 8 0.77 -0.10 -3.44
C ALA A 8 1.56 0.74 -4.43
N GLY A 9 2.89 0.63 -4.41
CA GLY A 9 3.76 1.36 -5.32
C GLY A 9 5.12 1.67 -4.68
N PRO A 10 6.09 2.22 -5.44
CA PRO A 10 7.44 2.48 -4.97
C PRO A 10 7.50 3.58 -3.90
N SER A 11 8.65 3.71 -3.26
CA SER A 11 8.91 4.84 -2.35
C SER A 11 8.83 6.16 -3.12
N ALA A 12 8.26 7.18 -2.47
CA ALA A 12 8.03 8.54 -3.01
C ALA A 12 7.03 8.65 -4.18
N VAL A 13 6.29 7.60 -4.51
CA VAL A 13 5.21 7.70 -5.51
C VAL A 13 4.00 8.51 -5.02
N GLY A 14 3.90 8.82 -3.73
CA GLY A 14 2.81 9.64 -3.18
C GLY A 14 1.65 8.85 -2.56
N LYS A 15 1.82 7.56 -2.24
CA LYS A 15 0.74 6.71 -1.68
C LYS A 15 -0.07 7.37 -0.55
N THR A 16 0.62 7.92 0.45
CA THR A 16 -0.06 8.54 1.60
C THR A 16 -0.81 9.83 1.21
N THR A 17 -0.25 10.62 0.31
CA THR A 17 -0.90 11.84 -0.20
C THR A 17 -2.15 11.50 -1.00
N VAL A 18 -2.04 10.53 -1.91
CA VAL A 18 -3.16 10.03 -2.71
C VAL A 18 -4.23 9.39 -1.82
N MET A 19 -3.84 8.56 -0.85
CA MET A 19 -4.75 7.97 0.12
C MET A 19 -5.59 9.04 0.85
N ARG A 20 -4.95 10.09 1.35
CA ARG A 20 -5.65 11.20 2.01
C ARG A 20 -6.66 11.86 1.06
N ARG A 21 -6.27 12.10 -0.19
CA ARG A 21 -7.17 12.67 -1.21
C ARG A 21 -8.34 11.75 -1.54
N VAL A 22 -8.13 10.42 -1.58
CA VAL A 22 -9.21 9.44 -1.76
C VAL A 22 -10.19 9.49 -0.58
N LEU A 23 -9.71 9.56 0.67
CA LEU A 23 -10.54 9.67 1.87
C LEU A 23 -11.37 10.98 1.91
N GLU A 24 -10.81 12.07 1.42
CA GLU A 24 -11.52 13.37 1.31
C GLU A 24 -12.64 13.34 0.26
N ARG A 25 -12.40 12.67 -0.88
CA ARG A 25 -13.35 12.60 -2.00
C ARG A 25 -14.46 11.58 -1.81
N GLU A 26 -14.15 10.49 -1.14
CA GLU A 26 -15.06 9.37 -0.96
C GLU A 26 -15.12 8.94 0.52
N PRO A 27 -16.03 9.57 1.30
CA PRO A 27 -16.14 9.34 2.75
C PRO A 27 -16.52 7.92 3.16
N ARG A 28 -16.90 7.06 2.19
CA ARG A 28 -17.13 5.63 2.45
C ARG A 28 -15.84 4.88 2.73
N PHE A 29 -14.68 5.36 2.28
CA PHE A 29 -13.40 4.75 2.66
C PHE A 29 -13.02 5.11 4.09
N GLU A 30 -12.37 4.18 4.75
CA GLU A 30 -11.74 4.39 6.05
C GLU A 30 -10.35 3.74 6.06
N PHE A 31 -9.32 4.52 6.46
CA PHE A 31 -7.97 4.00 6.52
C PHE A 31 -7.81 3.03 7.68
N ILE A 32 -7.22 1.87 7.42
CA ILE A 32 -6.94 0.84 8.43
C ILE A 32 -5.80 1.28 9.33
N ARG A 33 -5.97 1.09 10.64
CA ARG A 33 -4.87 1.20 11.60
C ARG A 33 -4.04 -0.08 11.59
N SER A 34 -2.75 0.05 11.27
CA SER A 34 -1.82 -1.08 11.31
C SER A 34 -1.48 -1.48 12.75
N LYS A 35 -1.41 -2.77 13.02
CA LYS A 35 -0.88 -3.29 14.29
C LYS A 35 0.65 -3.19 14.28
N THR A 36 1.27 -2.73 15.38
CA THR A 36 2.73 -2.58 15.44
C THR A 36 3.30 -2.87 16.82
N THR A 37 4.53 -3.36 16.84
CA THR A 37 5.35 -3.54 18.06
C THR A 37 6.24 -2.33 18.38
N ARG A 38 6.21 -1.30 17.51
CA ARG A 38 6.90 -0.03 17.75
C ARG A 38 6.26 0.70 18.94
N LEU A 39 7.05 1.34 19.74
CA LEU A 39 6.52 2.24 20.78
C LEU A 39 5.93 3.53 20.19
N PRO A 40 4.90 4.12 20.80
CA PRO A 40 4.38 5.43 20.41
C PRO A 40 5.49 6.49 20.42
N ARG A 41 5.40 7.45 19.47
CA ARG A 41 6.40 8.53 19.35
C ARG A 41 5.92 9.85 19.91
N GLY A 42 4.62 10.02 20.11
CA GLY A 42 4.00 11.31 20.48
C GLY A 42 4.04 12.33 19.33
N ASP A 43 4.16 11.89 18.09
CA ASP A 43 4.33 12.74 16.89
C ASP A 43 3.01 13.04 16.16
N GLY A 44 1.87 12.77 16.80
CA GLY A 44 0.53 12.99 16.22
C GLY A 44 0.09 11.93 15.20
N GLN A 45 0.97 10.99 14.79
CA GLN A 45 0.65 9.87 13.91
C GLN A 45 0.33 8.59 14.69
N ASP A 46 0.34 8.65 16.00
CA ASP A 46 0.11 7.47 16.87
C ASP A 46 -1.30 6.90 16.71
N ASN A 47 -2.26 7.69 16.26
CA ASN A 47 -3.64 7.23 15.99
C ASN A 47 -3.76 6.32 14.74
N GLU A 48 -2.72 6.26 13.90
CA GLU A 48 -2.69 5.39 12.71
C GLU A 48 -2.29 3.95 13.07
N TYR A 49 -1.96 3.68 14.36
CA TYR A 49 -1.45 2.39 14.80
C TYR A 49 -2.23 1.81 15.99
N ILE A 50 -2.25 0.49 16.03
CA ILE A 50 -2.66 -0.33 17.17
C ILE A 50 -1.39 -0.91 17.79
N TYR A 51 -0.97 -0.37 18.92
CA TYR A 51 0.25 -0.79 19.59
C TYR A 51 0.05 -2.10 20.35
N THR A 52 1.05 -2.99 20.27
CA THR A 52 0.99 -4.32 20.88
C THR A 52 2.38 -4.80 21.29
N THR A 53 2.45 -5.85 22.11
CA THR A 53 3.71 -6.51 22.43
C THR A 53 4.19 -7.36 21.26
N ARG A 54 5.50 -7.71 21.25
CA ARG A 54 6.06 -8.64 20.26
C ARG A 54 5.42 -10.03 20.37
N GLU A 55 5.14 -10.47 21.60
CA GLU A 55 4.52 -11.76 21.86
C GLU A 55 3.09 -11.82 21.29
N ASP A 56 2.25 -10.82 21.60
CA ASP A 56 0.87 -10.74 21.07
C ASP A 56 0.83 -10.59 19.55
N PHE A 57 1.80 -9.87 18.96
CA PHE A 57 1.91 -9.76 17.51
C PHE A 57 2.20 -11.13 16.87
N LEU A 58 3.21 -11.85 17.38
CA LEU A 58 3.58 -13.17 16.88
C LEU A 58 2.47 -14.21 17.09
N ASN A 59 1.74 -14.11 18.20
CA ASN A 59 0.54 -14.93 18.42
C ASN A 59 -0.55 -14.59 17.40
N GLY A 60 -0.77 -13.30 17.10
CA GLY A 60 -1.70 -12.86 16.07
C GLY A 60 -1.39 -13.40 14.67
N ILE A 61 -0.09 -13.57 14.32
CA ILE A 61 0.30 -14.25 13.07
C ILE A 61 -0.12 -15.73 13.10
N LYS A 62 0.15 -16.44 14.19
CA LYS A 62 -0.17 -17.88 14.32
C LYS A 62 -1.67 -18.14 14.28
N THR A 63 -2.47 -17.26 14.83
CA THR A 63 -3.93 -17.39 14.88
C THR A 63 -4.64 -16.86 13.62
N GLY A 64 -3.91 -16.22 12.69
CA GLY A 64 -4.48 -15.58 11.50
C GLY A 64 -5.20 -14.25 11.80
N GLU A 65 -5.03 -13.67 12.98
CA GLU A 65 -5.50 -12.33 13.31
C GLU A 65 -4.66 -11.25 12.60
N VAL A 66 -3.38 -11.48 12.40
CA VAL A 66 -2.51 -10.65 11.55
C VAL A 66 -2.46 -11.30 10.17
N LEU A 67 -3.07 -10.66 9.18
CA LEU A 67 -3.26 -11.22 7.83
C LEU A 67 -2.00 -11.15 6.98
N GLU A 68 -1.25 -10.07 7.12
CA GLU A 68 0.05 -9.86 6.49
C GLU A 68 0.91 -9.01 7.42
N TYR A 69 2.22 -9.08 7.27
CA TYR A 69 3.13 -8.27 8.08
C TYR A 69 4.47 -8.05 7.38
N THR A 70 5.14 -7.00 7.83
CA THR A 70 6.54 -6.71 7.49
C THR A 70 7.34 -6.41 8.75
N GLU A 71 8.65 -6.71 8.73
CA GLU A 71 9.58 -6.30 9.78
C GLU A 71 10.42 -5.12 9.26
N TYR A 72 10.42 -4.02 10.02
CA TYR A 72 11.20 -2.83 9.70
C TYR A 72 11.78 -2.23 10.98
N ALA A 73 13.09 -1.93 10.97
CA ALA A 73 13.80 -1.36 12.11
C ALA A 73 13.53 -2.14 13.43
N ASN A 74 13.60 -3.46 13.37
CA ASN A 74 13.36 -4.39 14.48
C ASN A 74 11.94 -4.33 15.10
N ASN A 75 10.98 -3.77 14.37
CA ASN A 75 9.57 -3.75 14.75
C ASN A 75 8.72 -4.43 13.69
N TYR A 76 7.65 -5.06 14.12
CA TYR A 76 6.62 -5.61 13.25
C TYR A 76 5.54 -4.57 12.95
N TYR A 77 5.04 -4.62 11.74
CA TYR A 77 3.87 -3.87 11.25
C TYR A 77 3.00 -4.82 10.46
N GLY A 78 1.71 -4.84 10.72
CA GLY A 78 0.82 -5.76 10.02
C GLY A 78 -0.64 -5.34 10.04
N THR A 79 -1.42 -5.97 9.21
CA THR A 79 -2.85 -5.70 9.03
C THR A 79 -3.68 -6.62 9.93
N PRO A 80 -4.36 -6.10 10.96
CA PRO A 80 -5.23 -6.91 11.80
C PRO A 80 -6.56 -7.20 11.09
N ARG A 81 -7.00 -8.44 11.12
CA ARG A 81 -8.30 -8.90 10.61
C ARG A 81 -9.46 -8.16 11.27
N SER A 82 -9.40 -8.02 12.58
CA SER A 82 -10.42 -7.33 13.37
C SER A 82 -10.67 -5.88 12.93
N GLU A 83 -9.64 -5.17 12.46
CA GLU A 83 -9.80 -3.79 11.99
C GLU A 83 -10.51 -3.74 10.62
N ILE A 84 -10.21 -4.68 9.72
CA ILE A 84 -10.96 -4.83 8.44
C ILE A 84 -12.44 -5.11 8.75
N GLU A 85 -12.70 -6.08 9.62
CA GLU A 85 -14.06 -6.49 9.98
C GLU A 85 -14.83 -5.36 10.68
N ARG A 86 -14.17 -4.59 11.53
CA ARG A 86 -14.75 -3.40 12.18
C ARG A 86 -15.23 -2.37 11.15
N ILE A 87 -14.38 -2.02 10.19
CA ILE A 87 -14.68 -1.04 9.15
C ILE A 87 -15.82 -1.54 8.26
N ILE A 88 -15.76 -2.79 7.81
CA ILE A 88 -16.83 -3.41 7.01
C ILE A 88 -18.17 -3.41 7.78
N SER A 89 -18.14 -3.75 9.06
CA SER A 89 -19.34 -3.79 9.91
C SER A 89 -19.95 -2.40 10.14
N SER A 90 -19.15 -1.34 10.03
CA SER A 90 -19.65 0.04 10.06
C SER A 90 -20.22 0.53 8.74
N GLY A 91 -20.29 -0.32 7.71
CA GLY A 91 -20.77 0.02 6.38
C GLY A 91 -19.77 0.78 5.51
N LYS A 92 -18.50 0.85 5.95
CA LYS A 92 -17.43 1.53 5.24
C LYS A 92 -16.52 0.55 4.49
N ILE A 93 -15.64 1.10 3.67
CA ILE A 93 -14.69 0.39 2.81
C ILE A 93 -13.29 0.52 3.42
N PRO A 94 -12.65 -0.57 3.84
CA PRO A 94 -11.26 -0.53 4.33
C PRO A 94 -10.29 -0.11 3.24
N LEU A 95 -9.40 0.86 3.54
CA LEU A 95 -8.31 1.30 2.69
C LEU A 95 -6.98 1.03 3.37
N LEU A 96 -6.05 0.39 2.64
CA LEU A 96 -4.73 0.02 3.11
C LEU A 96 -3.63 0.58 2.20
N ILE A 97 -2.45 0.79 2.78
CA ILE A 97 -1.20 0.97 2.01
C ILE A 97 -0.28 -0.20 2.35
N LEU A 98 0.06 -1.01 1.34
CA LEU A 98 0.95 -2.16 1.50
C LEU A 98 2.11 -2.10 0.51
N ASP A 99 3.17 -2.88 0.80
CA ASP A 99 4.16 -3.23 -0.21
C ASP A 99 3.67 -4.40 -1.10
N MET A 100 4.42 -4.73 -2.14
CA MET A 100 4.04 -5.79 -3.08
C MET A 100 3.92 -7.16 -2.41
N ASN A 101 4.75 -7.45 -1.39
CA ASN A 101 4.69 -8.73 -0.69
C ASN A 101 3.43 -8.82 0.18
N GLY A 102 3.05 -7.73 0.84
CA GLY A 102 1.79 -7.63 1.59
C GLY A 102 0.58 -7.83 0.69
N VAL A 103 0.56 -7.20 -0.50
CA VAL A 103 -0.48 -7.40 -1.51
C VAL A 103 -0.56 -8.88 -1.92
N ARG A 104 0.56 -9.49 -2.30
CA ARG A 104 0.61 -10.92 -2.66
C ARG A 104 0.08 -11.79 -1.52
N THR A 105 0.53 -11.54 -0.29
CA THR A 105 0.12 -12.34 0.88
C THR A 105 -1.40 -12.27 1.07
N LEU A 106 -2.00 -11.07 1.03
CA LEU A 106 -3.46 -10.93 1.14
C LEU A 106 -4.20 -11.57 -0.03
N LYS A 107 -3.77 -11.33 -1.26
CA LYS A 107 -4.42 -11.90 -2.47
C LYS A 107 -4.34 -13.44 -2.52
N SER A 108 -3.32 -14.04 -1.92
CA SER A 108 -3.13 -15.50 -1.91
C SER A 108 -3.96 -16.22 -0.84
N GLN A 109 -4.61 -15.49 0.06
CA GLN A 109 -5.43 -16.04 1.14
C GLN A 109 -6.93 -16.03 0.76
N LYS A 110 -7.69 -16.94 1.37
CA LYS A 110 -9.15 -16.90 1.26
C LYS A 110 -9.74 -15.96 2.30
N HIS A 111 -10.57 -15.03 1.85
CA HIS A 111 -11.26 -14.05 2.68
C HIS A 111 -12.78 -14.09 2.42
N ASN A 112 -13.55 -13.55 3.37
CA ASN A 112 -14.98 -13.27 3.21
C ASN A 112 -15.26 -11.89 2.58
N PHE A 113 -14.23 -11.24 2.05
CA PHE A 113 -14.26 -9.98 1.33
C PHE A 113 -13.39 -10.05 0.06
N ASN A 114 -13.68 -9.19 -0.91
CA ASN A 114 -12.88 -9.06 -2.13
C ASN A 114 -11.71 -8.10 -1.89
N VAL A 115 -10.54 -8.42 -2.43
CA VAL A 115 -9.33 -7.58 -2.35
C VAL A 115 -9.09 -6.90 -3.69
N VAL A 116 -9.27 -5.59 -3.74
CA VAL A 116 -8.93 -4.76 -4.90
C VAL A 116 -7.60 -4.07 -4.63
N SER A 117 -6.62 -4.31 -5.50
CA SER A 117 -5.25 -3.82 -5.34
C SER A 117 -4.83 -2.97 -6.54
N ILE A 118 -4.43 -1.74 -6.26
CA ILE A 118 -4.00 -0.75 -7.25
C ILE A 118 -2.52 -0.44 -7.04
N TYR A 119 -1.73 -0.53 -8.11
CA TYR A 119 -0.33 -0.14 -8.11
C TYR A 119 -0.18 1.27 -8.66
N LEU A 120 0.28 2.19 -7.81
CA LEU A 120 0.67 3.54 -8.24
C LEU A 120 2.07 3.52 -8.80
N TRP A 121 2.28 4.20 -9.92
CA TRP A 121 3.59 4.33 -10.53
C TRP A 121 3.85 5.76 -11.01
N ASP A 122 5.12 6.09 -11.20
CA ASP A 122 5.58 7.35 -11.78
C ASP A 122 6.97 7.13 -12.41
N ASN A 123 7.42 8.08 -13.20
CA ASN A 123 8.74 8.03 -13.81
C ASN A 123 9.84 7.97 -12.73
N ILE A 124 10.82 7.09 -12.92
CA ILE A 124 11.91 6.87 -11.96
C ILE A 124 12.70 8.15 -11.65
N LYS A 125 12.85 9.06 -12.63
CA LYS A 125 13.50 10.36 -12.41
C LYS A 125 12.70 11.24 -11.45
N VAL A 126 11.37 11.24 -11.58
CA VAL A 126 10.46 11.95 -10.66
C VAL A 126 10.54 11.37 -9.26
N LEU A 127 10.52 10.04 -9.14
CA LEU A 127 10.63 9.35 -7.84
C LEU A 127 11.97 9.66 -7.16
N ASN A 128 13.08 9.62 -7.90
CA ASN A 128 14.41 9.94 -7.37
C ASN A 128 14.52 11.41 -6.96
N GLY A 129 13.94 12.35 -7.72
CA GLY A 129 13.86 13.76 -7.36
C GLY A 129 13.12 13.97 -6.03
N ARG A 130 11.91 13.39 -5.89
CA ARG A 130 11.12 13.45 -4.65
C ARG A 130 11.84 12.80 -3.45
N LEU A 131 12.59 11.72 -3.68
CA LEU A 131 13.44 11.12 -2.63
C LEU A 131 14.56 12.06 -2.21
N GLY A 132 15.25 12.71 -3.16
CA GLY A 132 16.28 13.69 -2.89
C GLY A 132 15.76 14.86 -2.04
N GLU A 133 14.62 15.43 -2.40
CA GLU A 133 13.98 16.51 -1.65
C GLU A 133 13.60 16.06 -0.22
N ARG A 134 13.01 14.89 -0.08
CA ARG A 134 12.56 14.32 1.21
C ARG A 134 13.69 14.11 2.20
N TYR A 135 14.87 13.76 1.73
CA TYR A 135 16.04 13.47 2.56
C TYR A 135 17.05 14.62 2.61
N SER A 136 16.80 15.74 1.90
CA SER A 136 17.66 16.92 1.99
C SER A 136 17.69 17.44 3.44
N GLY A 137 18.90 17.59 3.99
CA GLY A 137 19.11 18.22 5.32
C GLY A 137 19.11 17.30 6.54
N SER A 138 18.95 15.98 6.43
CA SER A 138 19.10 15.05 7.56
C SER A 138 20.55 14.51 7.65
N PHE A 139 21.03 14.24 8.88
CA PHE A 139 22.41 13.78 9.12
C PHE A 139 22.76 12.45 8.41
N ASP A 140 21.76 11.58 8.22
CA ASP A 140 21.87 10.28 7.54
C ASP A 140 21.12 10.26 6.19
N ALA A 141 20.94 11.47 5.61
CA ALA A 141 20.19 11.68 4.36
C ALA A 141 20.68 10.82 3.21
N GLN A 142 21.99 10.79 3.01
CA GLN A 142 22.59 10.12 1.85
C GLN A 142 22.44 8.60 1.92
N GLU A 143 22.64 8.00 3.08
CA GLU A 143 22.47 6.57 3.28
C GLU A 143 21.00 6.15 3.07
N LYS A 144 20.06 6.89 3.66
CA LYS A 144 18.62 6.67 3.48
C LYS A 144 18.20 6.83 2.02
N LEU A 145 18.70 7.86 1.33
CA LEU A 145 18.42 8.09 -0.08
C LEU A 145 18.88 6.92 -0.95
N VAL A 146 20.16 6.52 -0.80
CA VAL A 146 20.75 5.39 -1.54
C VAL A 146 19.99 4.10 -1.27
N SER A 147 19.66 3.81 -0.01
CA SER A 147 18.89 2.64 0.38
C SER A 147 17.50 2.63 -0.28
N ARG A 148 16.80 3.76 -0.31
CA ARG A 148 15.45 3.85 -0.92
C ARG A 148 15.48 3.75 -2.44
N ILE A 149 16.48 4.33 -3.09
CA ILE A 149 16.68 4.16 -4.54
C ILE A 149 16.97 2.68 -4.87
N ALA A 150 17.83 2.04 -4.09
CA ALA A 150 18.15 0.62 -4.27
C ALA A 150 16.91 -0.26 -4.06
N GLN A 151 16.09 0.05 -3.05
CA GLN A 151 14.84 -0.66 -2.80
C GLN A 151 13.86 -0.50 -3.97
N ASN A 152 13.65 0.73 -4.47
CA ASN A 152 12.79 0.95 -5.64
C ASN A 152 13.26 0.14 -6.86
N ARG A 153 14.57 0.12 -7.12
CA ARG A 153 15.15 -0.69 -8.22
C ARG A 153 14.90 -2.19 -8.02
N ALA A 154 15.07 -2.68 -6.80
CA ALA A 154 14.82 -4.09 -6.49
C ALA A 154 13.34 -4.46 -6.66
N ASP A 155 12.44 -3.55 -6.28
CA ASP A 155 10.99 -3.74 -6.42
C ASP A 155 10.57 -3.69 -7.89
N PHE A 156 11.11 -2.77 -8.69
CA PHE A 156 10.83 -2.69 -10.13
C PHE A 156 11.26 -3.95 -10.88
N LYS A 157 12.40 -4.55 -10.53
CA LYS A 157 12.86 -5.83 -11.10
C LYS A 157 11.96 -7.01 -10.79
N LYS A 158 11.17 -6.93 -9.71
CA LYS A 158 10.20 -7.96 -9.35
C LYS A 158 8.83 -7.73 -9.99
N LEU A 159 8.54 -6.50 -10.41
CA LEU A 159 7.21 -6.07 -10.80
C LEU A 159 6.55 -6.92 -11.89
N PRO A 160 7.24 -7.35 -12.98
CA PRO A 160 6.61 -8.24 -13.97
C PRO A 160 6.08 -9.55 -13.39
N LYS A 161 6.78 -10.12 -12.39
CA LYS A 161 6.35 -11.34 -11.69
C LYS A 161 5.27 -11.09 -10.64
N MET A 162 5.10 -9.84 -10.24
CA MET A 162 4.14 -9.43 -9.22
C MET A 162 2.87 -8.79 -9.81
N ALA A 163 2.89 -8.50 -11.11
CA ALA A 163 1.81 -7.82 -11.81
C ALA A 163 0.47 -8.56 -11.72
N GLU A 164 0.49 -9.90 -11.67
CA GLU A 164 -0.69 -10.74 -11.50
C GLU A 164 -1.50 -10.47 -10.22
N TYR A 165 -0.85 -9.92 -9.18
CA TYR A 165 -1.49 -9.60 -7.92
C TYR A 165 -2.17 -8.22 -7.90
N PHE A 166 -2.06 -7.44 -8.98
CA PHE A 166 -2.67 -6.12 -9.09
C PHE A 166 -3.87 -6.11 -10.03
N ASP A 167 -4.89 -5.38 -9.67
CA ASP A 167 -6.11 -5.26 -10.46
C ASP A 167 -6.06 -4.06 -11.40
N ALA A 168 -5.28 -3.01 -11.05
CA ALA A 168 -5.02 -1.86 -11.91
C ALA A 168 -3.64 -1.23 -11.62
N PHE A 169 -3.09 -0.56 -12.65
CA PHE A 169 -1.91 0.28 -12.57
C PHE A 169 -2.30 1.71 -12.91
N ILE A 170 -2.02 2.66 -12.02
CA ILE A 170 -2.41 4.07 -12.17
C ILE A 170 -1.17 4.96 -12.10
N HIS A 171 -0.99 5.83 -13.11
CA HIS A 171 0.08 6.81 -13.15
C HIS A 171 -0.24 8.00 -12.24
N ASN A 172 0.60 8.27 -11.24
CA ASN A 172 0.40 9.39 -10.32
C ASN A 172 1.04 10.69 -10.85
N SER A 173 0.47 11.24 -11.93
CA SER A 173 0.90 12.51 -12.52
C SER A 173 0.21 13.73 -11.90
N ASP A 174 -1.06 13.61 -11.54
CA ASP A 174 -1.86 14.64 -10.90
C ASP A 174 -2.66 14.05 -9.75
N LEU A 175 -2.61 14.67 -8.58
CA LEU A 175 -3.19 14.15 -7.35
C LEU A 175 -4.71 13.96 -7.43
N ASP A 176 -5.41 14.93 -8.00
CA ASP A 176 -6.87 14.93 -8.05
C ASP A 176 -7.41 13.92 -9.07
N SER A 177 -6.77 13.86 -10.23
CA SER A 177 -7.08 12.89 -11.29
C SER A 177 -6.78 11.46 -10.79
N THR A 178 -5.61 11.23 -10.18
CA THR A 178 -5.21 9.94 -9.62
C THR A 178 -6.19 9.45 -8.56
N ALA A 179 -6.60 10.32 -7.62
CA ALA A 179 -7.56 9.94 -6.59
C ALA A 179 -8.94 9.58 -7.18
N SER A 180 -9.39 10.32 -8.20
CA SER A 180 -10.65 10.05 -8.90
C SER A 180 -10.60 8.73 -9.66
N GLU A 181 -9.49 8.45 -10.33
CA GLU A 181 -9.26 7.20 -11.08
C GLU A 181 -9.24 5.99 -10.15
N ILE A 182 -8.59 6.10 -8.98
CA ILE A 182 -8.58 5.04 -7.96
C ILE A 182 -10.00 4.70 -7.50
N VAL A 183 -10.81 5.71 -7.19
CA VAL A 183 -12.21 5.50 -6.76
C VAL A 183 -13.01 4.82 -7.87
N SER A 184 -12.87 5.30 -9.10
CA SER A 184 -13.57 4.77 -10.28
C SER A 184 -13.18 3.30 -10.54
N GLU A 185 -11.89 2.99 -10.56
CA GLU A 185 -11.38 1.64 -10.76
C GLU A 185 -11.80 0.69 -9.62
N PHE A 186 -11.70 1.16 -8.38
CA PHE A 186 -12.19 0.36 -7.25
C PHE A 186 -13.66 -0.01 -7.40
N LEU A 187 -14.52 0.96 -7.73
CA LEU A 187 -15.96 0.70 -7.89
C LEU A 187 -16.23 -0.24 -9.06
N ARG A 188 -15.55 -0.05 -10.19
CA ARG A 188 -15.67 -0.89 -11.38
C ARG A 188 -15.29 -2.35 -11.08
N ILE A 189 -14.12 -2.57 -10.47
CA ILE A 189 -13.60 -3.91 -10.15
C ILE A 189 -14.45 -4.58 -9.06
N SER A 190 -14.86 -3.83 -8.03
CA SER A 190 -15.73 -4.35 -6.96
C SER A 190 -17.11 -4.79 -7.47
N ALA A 191 -17.58 -4.23 -8.59
CA ALA A 191 -18.82 -4.60 -9.27
C ALA A 191 -18.63 -5.78 -10.25
N GLY A 192 -17.43 -6.36 -10.35
CA GLY A 192 -17.14 -7.50 -11.24
C GLY A 192 -16.55 -7.09 -12.60
N GLY A 193 -16.08 -5.85 -12.74
CA GLY A 193 -15.36 -5.40 -13.93
C GLY A 193 -14.02 -6.15 -14.11
N GLU A 194 -13.70 -6.47 -15.36
CA GLU A 194 -12.48 -7.20 -15.69
C GLU A 194 -11.22 -6.35 -15.53
N ARG A 195 -10.09 -7.03 -15.25
CA ARG A 195 -8.76 -6.41 -15.22
C ARG A 195 -8.27 -6.18 -16.65
N ASP A 196 -7.63 -5.04 -16.89
CA ASP A 196 -6.87 -4.81 -18.12
C ASP A 196 -5.47 -5.44 -17.99
N VAL A 197 -5.40 -6.75 -18.24
CA VAL A 197 -4.18 -7.54 -18.07
C VAL A 197 -3.08 -7.09 -19.05
N ASP A 198 -3.45 -6.68 -20.24
CA ASP A 198 -2.50 -6.23 -21.27
C ASP A 198 -1.85 -4.91 -20.86
N TYR A 199 -2.64 -3.95 -20.38
CA TYR A 199 -2.11 -2.69 -19.84
C TYR A 199 -1.25 -2.90 -18.60
N ILE A 200 -1.68 -3.76 -17.66
CA ILE A 200 -0.93 -4.08 -16.45
C ILE A 200 0.45 -4.65 -16.80
N ASN A 201 0.51 -5.62 -17.71
CA ASN A 201 1.77 -6.23 -18.14
C ASN A 201 2.66 -5.23 -18.89
N TYR A 202 2.08 -4.43 -19.80
CA TYR A 202 2.80 -3.39 -20.51
C TYR A 202 3.47 -2.39 -19.56
N VAL A 203 2.74 -1.88 -18.56
CA VAL A 203 3.29 -0.94 -17.58
C VAL A 203 4.33 -1.59 -16.67
N ALA A 204 4.12 -2.85 -16.26
CA ALA A 204 5.09 -3.58 -15.44
C ALA A 204 6.42 -3.77 -16.18
N ASP A 205 6.37 -4.12 -17.45
CA ASP A 205 7.55 -4.25 -18.32
C ASP A 205 8.23 -2.89 -18.59
N LEU A 206 7.44 -1.85 -18.81
CA LEU A 206 7.94 -0.48 -18.97
C LEU A 206 8.76 -0.05 -17.75
N ILE A 207 8.21 -0.22 -16.54
CA ILE A 207 8.89 0.13 -15.29
C ILE A 207 10.15 -0.72 -15.10
N TYR A 208 10.10 -2.01 -15.40
CA TYR A 208 11.25 -2.92 -15.32
C TYR A 208 12.43 -2.46 -16.19
N HIS A 209 12.17 -2.02 -17.41
CA HIS A 209 13.21 -1.59 -18.34
C HIS A 209 13.83 -0.23 -18.00
N PHE A 210 13.14 0.60 -17.23
CA PHE A 210 13.65 1.88 -16.73
C PHE A 210 14.30 1.82 -15.33
N ALA A 211 14.39 0.63 -14.71
CA ALA A 211 15.00 0.41 -13.40
C ALA A 211 16.49 0.10 -13.48
#